data_6b91c35870d43233b15f8c0119cc451f
#
_entry.id   6b91c35870d43233b15f8c0119cc451f
#
_cell.length_a   1.000
_cell.length_b   1.000
_cell.length_c   1.000
_cell.angle_alpha   90.00
_cell.angle_beta   90.00
_cell.angle_gamma   90.00
#
_symmetry.space_group_name_H-M   'P 1'
#
loop_
_entity.id
_entity.type
_entity.pdbx_description
1 polymer ?
#
loop_
_entity_poly.entity_id
_entity_poly.type
_entity_poly.pdbx_seq_one_letter_code
_entity_poly.pdbx_strand_id
1 'polypeptide(L)'
;MINASITQKQLIDFNNNGFLTIDKFIDLQYLEDLKTRISLLFEGCFETGIEPDEWNWKQERDPSDVTRQICNAWKSDRLIKRLVCNPIIGECVSNLMGWNGTRLVQDNVLWKPPLGRALNFHQDAAYDDWIIPQTMVTCWMPLDDTFEENGTLEFARGSHKWDLCPPSENFHAPNDYKKELNIYVK
;
A
#
# COMPACT_ATOMS: atom_id res chain seq x y z
N MET A 1 -2.70 19.49 -3.85
CA MET A 1 -4.06 19.19 -3.28
C MET A 1 -4.44 17.76 -3.67
N ILE A 2 -5.17 17.06 -2.81
CA ILE A 2 -5.74 15.73 -3.11
C ILE A 2 -7.09 15.92 -3.78
N ASN A 3 -7.35 15.19 -4.88
CA ASN A 3 -8.63 15.18 -5.56
C ASN A 3 -9.21 13.75 -5.53
N ALA A 4 -10.30 13.55 -4.81
CA ALA A 4 -10.86 12.24 -4.53
C ALA A 4 -12.39 12.18 -4.72
N SER A 5 -12.94 12.92 -5.67
CA SER A 5 -14.35 12.77 -6.01
C SER A 5 -14.59 11.45 -6.76
N ILE A 6 -15.46 10.61 -6.22
CA ILE A 6 -15.84 9.32 -6.81
C ILE A 6 -17.13 9.47 -7.62
N THR A 7 -17.07 9.12 -8.89
CA THR A 7 -18.25 9.08 -9.76
C THR A 7 -19.03 7.78 -9.55
N GLN A 8 -20.31 7.78 -9.92
CA GLN A 8 -21.15 6.57 -9.86
C GLN A 8 -20.58 5.41 -10.71
N LYS A 9 -19.96 5.73 -11.85
CA LYS A 9 -19.31 4.71 -12.67
C LYS A 9 -18.12 4.08 -11.94
N GLN A 10 -17.27 4.88 -11.31
CA GLN A 10 -16.12 4.40 -10.54
C GLN A 10 -16.56 3.52 -9.35
N LEU A 11 -17.67 3.87 -8.69
CA LEU A 11 -18.24 3.05 -7.62
C LEU A 11 -18.69 1.68 -8.14
N ILE A 12 -19.36 1.63 -9.30
CA ILE A 12 -19.76 0.37 -9.94
C ILE A 12 -18.53 -0.46 -10.34
N ASP A 13 -17.53 0.19 -10.94
CA ASP A 13 -16.30 -0.46 -11.36
C ASP A 13 -15.53 -1.04 -10.16
N PHE A 14 -15.44 -0.30 -9.05
CA PHE A 14 -14.83 -0.77 -7.80
C PHE A 14 -15.56 -2.00 -7.23
N ASN A 15 -16.87 -1.95 -7.12
CA ASN A 15 -17.67 -3.08 -6.63
C ASN A 15 -17.56 -4.34 -7.49
N ASN A 16 -17.33 -4.17 -8.81
CA ASN A 16 -17.18 -5.30 -9.72
C ASN A 16 -15.77 -5.87 -9.72
N ASN A 17 -14.77 -5.00 -9.71
CA ASN A 17 -13.37 -5.38 -9.93
C ASN A 17 -12.59 -5.62 -8.62
N GLY A 18 -12.94 -4.94 -7.53
CA GLY A 18 -12.22 -4.96 -6.25
C GLY A 18 -11.09 -3.95 -6.16
N PHE A 19 -10.90 -3.13 -7.19
CA PHE A 19 -9.94 -2.04 -7.22
C PHE A 19 -10.43 -0.89 -8.10
N LEU A 20 -9.85 0.28 -7.86
CA LEU A 20 -10.09 1.51 -8.62
C LEU A 20 -8.78 2.29 -8.76
N THR A 21 -8.51 2.82 -9.94
CA THR A 21 -7.41 3.75 -10.17
C THR A 21 -7.96 5.18 -10.22
N ILE A 22 -7.32 6.08 -9.48
CA ILE A 22 -7.63 7.51 -9.47
C ILE A 22 -6.40 8.26 -9.95
N ASP A 23 -6.49 8.85 -11.13
CA ASP A 23 -5.40 9.60 -11.72
C ASP A 23 -5.19 10.95 -11.03
N LYS A 24 -3.92 11.39 -10.97
CA LYS A 24 -3.54 12.71 -10.44
C LYS A 24 -4.08 12.98 -9.04
N PHE A 25 -4.05 11.96 -8.21
CA PHE A 25 -4.57 12.01 -6.85
C PHE A 25 -3.78 12.96 -5.95
N ILE A 26 -2.45 13.00 -6.11
CA ILE A 26 -1.52 13.88 -5.38
C ILE A 26 -0.87 14.84 -6.37
N ASP A 27 -0.64 16.10 -5.96
CA ASP A 27 0.12 17.04 -6.79
C ASP A 27 1.63 16.71 -6.81
N LEU A 28 2.29 17.06 -7.92
CA LEU A 28 3.69 16.70 -8.15
C LEU A 28 4.65 17.25 -7.10
N GLN A 29 4.43 18.49 -6.63
CA GLN A 29 5.31 19.07 -5.61
C GLN A 29 5.23 18.32 -4.30
N TYR A 30 4.02 17.96 -3.87
CA TYR A 30 3.83 17.16 -2.66
C TYR A 30 4.49 15.78 -2.77
N LEU A 31 4.47 15.20 -3.97
CA LEU A 31 5.09 13.91 -4.26
C LEU A 31 6.62 13.98 -4.14
N GLU A 32 7.26 15.04 -4.68
CA GLU A 32 8.71 15.25 -4.55
C GLU A 32 9.13 15.50 -3.09
N ASP A 33 8.33 16.25 -2.34
CA ASP A 33 8.55 16.45 -0.91
C ASP A 33 8.47 15.12 -0.13
N LEU A 34 7.50 14.24 -0.46
CA LEU A 34 7.39 12.90 0.12
C LEU A 34 8.61 12.04 -0.18
N LYS A 35 9.10 12.00 -1.41
CA LYS A 35 10.32 11.25 -1.78
C LYS A 35 11.51 11.67 -0.94
N THR A 36 11.70 12.98 -0.78
CA THR A 36 12.77 13.54 0.05
C THR A 36 12.64 13.07 1.50
N ARG A 37 11.44 13.13 2.07
CA ARG A 37 11.18 12.70 3.46
C ARG A 37 11.38 11.20 3.65
N ILE A 38 10.94 10.39 2.70
CA ILE A 38 11.08 8.93 2.73
C ILE A 38 12.56 8.52 2.69
N SER A 39 13.38 9.17 1.87
CA SER A 39 14.83 8.91 1.86
C SER A 39 15.45 9.15 3.24
N LEU A 40 15.12 10.27 3.89
CA LEU A 40 15.58 10.60 5.24
C LEU A 40 15.10 9.58 6.28
N LEU A 41 13.88 9.07 6.16
CA LEU A 41 13.37 8.03 7.07
C LEU A 41 14.18 6.74 6.98
N PHE A 42 14.56 6.30 5.77
CA PHE A 42 15.42 5.13 5.60
C PHE A 42 16.85 5.34 6.11
N GLU A 43 17.29 6.58 6.27
CA GLU A 43 18.55 6.97 6.93
C GLU A 43 18.39 7.08 8.47
N GLY A 44 17.19 6.90 9.02
CA GLY A 44 16.91 7.03 10.45
C GLY A 44 16.67 8.47 10.92
N CYS A 45 16.41 9.40 10.00
CA CYS A 45 16.12 10.80 10.32
C CYS A 45 14.62 10.99 10.58
N PHE A 46 14.19 10.84 11.82
CA PHE A 46 12.79 10.96 12.23
C PHE A 46 12.46 12.39 12.67
N GLU A 47 11.67 13.11 11.87
CA GLU A 47 11.31 14.52 12.13
C GLU A 47 10.66 14.74 13.49
N THR A 48 9.86 13.78 13.96
CA THR A 48 9.14 13.86 15.23
C THR A 48 9.97 13.42 16.43
N GLY A 49 11.13 12.79 16.19
CA GLY A 49 11.92 12.11 17.22
C GLY A 49 11.33 10.77 17.67
N ILE A 50 10.25 10.30 17.03
CA ILE A 50 9.60 9.02 17.33
C ILE A 50 9.98 8.03 16.23
N GLU A 51 10.48 6.86 16.60
CA GLU A 51 10.73 5.77 15.66
C GLU A 51 9.40 5.20 15.13
N PRO A 52 9.37 4.71 13.88
CA PRO A 52 8.23 3.96 13.35
C PRO A 52 8.08 2.61 14.09
N ASP A 53 6.92 1.97 13.97
CA ASP A 53 6.70 0.69 14.66
C ASP A 53 7.59 -0.43 14.10
N GLU A 54 7.85 -0.40 12.79
CA GLU A 54 8.79 -1.31 12.14
C GLU A 54 9.68 -0.56 11.16
N TRP A 55 10.97 -0.85 11.25
CA TRP A 55 11.99 -0.37 10.32
C TRP A 55 12.95 -1.53 10.01
N ASN A 56 12.55 -2.34 9.05
CA ASN A 56 13.12 -3.66 8.83
C ASN A 56 14.45 -3.67 8.11
N TRP A 57 14.75 -2.65 7.28
CA TRP A 57 15.99 -2.59 6.52
C TRP A 57 16.97 -1.59 7.10
N LYS A 58 18.23 -2.01 7.22
CA LYS A 58 19.35 -1.12 7.62
C LYS A 58 20.51 -1.30 6.66
N GLN A 59 21.07 -0.17 6.23
CA GLN A 59 22.26 -0.15 5.41
C GLN A 59 23.40 -0.91 6.11
N GLU A 60 24.27 -1.58 5.33
CA GLU A 60 25.40 -2.40 5.81
C GLU A 60 25.01 -3.69 6.56
N ARG A 61 23.79 -3.85 7.03
CA ARG A 61 23.31 -5.06 7.69
C ARG A 61 22.54 -5.97 6.73
N ASP A 62 21.64 -5.40 5.94
CA ASP A 62 20.66 -6.15 5.16
C ASP A 62 21.01 -6.16 3.67
N PRO A 63 20.63 -7.20 2.90
CA PRO A 63 20.86 -7.26 1.46
C PRO A 63 20.30 -6.05 0.72
N SER A 64 20.98 -5.63 -0.33
CA SER A 64 20.59 -4.44 -1.11
C SER A 64 19.40 -4.69 -2.06
N ASP A 65 19.09 -5.95 -2.38
CA ASP A 65 18.10 -6.38 -3.36
C ASP A 65 16.72 -6.72 -2.74
N VAL A 66 16.58 -6.55 -1.43
CA VAL A 66 15.29 -6.76 -0.76
C VAL A 66 14.45 -5.48 -0.73
N THR A 67 13.14 -5.64 -0.82
CA THR A 67 12.20 -4.53 -0.59
C THR A 67 12.35 -4.00 0.83
N ARG A 68 12.53 -2.69 0.95
CA ARG A 68 12.66 -1.99 2.24
C ARG A 68 11.28 -1.55 2.70
N GLN A 69 11.01 -1.68 3.98
CA GLN A 69 9.72 -1.36 4.56
C GLN A 69 9.86 -0.56 5.85
N ILE A 70 9.00 0.44 6.00
CA ILE A 70 8.77 1.15 7.26
C ILE A 70 7.26 1.09 7.52
N CYS A 71 6.87 0.55 8.67
CA CYS A 71 5.47 0.50 9.10
C CYS A 71 5.17 1.63 10.09
N ASN A 72 4.03 2.28 9.92
CA ASN A 72 3.59 3.43 10.71
C ASN A 72 4.57 4.62 10.70
N ALA A 73 5.10 4.93 9.51
CA ALA A 73 5.96 6.08 9.26
C ALA A 73 5.27 7.42 9.62
N TRP A 74 3.94 7.46 9.67
CA TRP A 74 3.17 8.62 10.09
C TRP A 74 3.51 9.11 11.51
N LYS A 75 4.04 8.23 12.37
CA LYS A 75 4.50 8.60 13.72
C LYS A 75 5.79 9.40 13.67
N SER A 76 6.63 9.07 12.69
CA SER A 76 8.00 9.59 12.56
C SER A 76 8.09 10.84 11.69
N ASP A 77 7.09 11.09 10.85
CA ASP A 77 7.12 12.17 9.85
C ASP A 77 5.76 12.87 9.71
N ARG A 78 5.78 14.21 9.78
CA ARG A 78 4.55 15.03 9.73
C ARG A 78 3.96 15.14 8.34
N LEU A 79 4.79 15.06 7.27
CA LEU A 79 4.30 15.12 5.91
C LEU A 79 3.56 13.83 5.55
N ILE A 80 4.12 12.67 5.91
CA ILE A 80 3.46 11.38 5.75
C ILE A 80 2.16 11.35 6.57
N LYS A 81 2.20 11.77 7.83
CA LYS A 81 0.99 11.87 8.67
C LYS A 81 -0.11 12.69 8.00
N ARG A 82 0.25 13.83 7.42
CA ARG A 82 -0.70 14.71 6.73
C ARG A 82 -1.34 14.05 5.52
N LEU A 83 -0.60 13.18 4.84
CA LEU A 83 -1.12 12.39 3.72
C LEU A 83 -2.07 11.29 4.23
N VAL A 84 -1.56 10.36 5.04
CA VAL A 84 -2.29 9.14 5.39
C VAL A 84 -3.49 9.38 6.31
N CYS A 85 -3.45 10.47 7.09
CA CYS A 85 -4.57 10.93 7.92
C CYS A 85 -5.42 12.01 7.22
N ASN A 86 -5.31 12.17 5.89
CA ASN A 86 -6.06 13.19 5.17
C ASN A 86 -7.56 12.84 5.14
N PRO A 87 -8.46 13.74 5.60
CA PRO A 87 -9.89 13.47 5.65
C PRO A 87 -10.51 13.22 4.26
N ILE A 88 -9.95 13.79 3.19
CA ILE A 88 -10.42 13.55 1.82
C ILE A 88 -10.20 12.08 1.41
N ILE A 89 -9.08 11.47 1.81
CA ILE A 89 -8.84 10.04 1.60
C ILE A 89 -9.85 9.21 2.38
N GLY A 90 -10.07 9.57 3.64
CA GLY A 90 -11.04 8.90 4.50
C GLY A 90 -12.46 8.95 3.94
N GLU A 91 -12.87 10.11 3.44
CA GLU A 91 -14.18 10.30 2.79
C GLU A 91 -14.29 9.49 1.49
N CYS A 92 -13.25 9.49 0.66
CA CYS A 92 -13.19 8.70 -0.57
C CYS A 92 -13.41 7.21 -0.28
N VAL A 93 -12.69 6.65 0.71
CA VAL A 93 -12.83 5.25 1.11
C VAL A 93 -14.22 4.98 1.70
N SER A 94 -14.75 5.88 2.54
CA SER A 94 -16.11 5.76 3.09
C SER A 94 -17.15 5.66 1.98
N ASN A 95 -17.04 6.50 0.96
CA ASN A 95 -17.97 6.52 -0.18
C ASN A 95 -17.86 5.24 -1.01
N LEU A 96 -16.65 4.71 -1.24
CA LEU A 96 -16.44 3.46 -1.97
C LEU A 96 -17.04 2.26 -1.25
N MET A 97 -16.94 2.23 0.07
CA MET A 97 -17.37 1.10 0.90
C MET A 97 -18.79 1.23 1.47
N GLY A 98 -19.43 2.39 1.32
CA GLY A 98 -20.71 2.68 1.95
C GLY A 98 -20.62 2.76 3.48
N TRP A 99 -19.46 3.13 4.04
CA TRP A 99 -19.24 3.24 5.48
C TRP A 99 -19.60 4.65 6.00
N ASN A 100 -19.97 4.73 7.27
CA ASN A 100 -20.22 6.02 7.94
C ASN A 100 -18.93 6.81 8.26
N GLY A 101 -17.78 6.21 8.06
CA GLY A 101 -16.47 6.80 8.31
C GLY A 101 -15.37 5.76 8.19
N THR A 102 -14.13 6.23 8.16
CA THR A 102 -12.94 5.37 8.08
C THR A 102 -11.97 5.69 9.18
N ARG A 103 -11.12 4.74 9.47
CA ARG A 103 -9.99 4.89 10.39
C ARG A 103 -8.74 4.34 9.73
N LEU A 104 -7.63 5.08 9.82
CA LEU A 104 -6.32 4.55 9.44
C LEU A 104 -5.98 3.39 10.37
N VAL A 105 -5.65 2.25 9.78
CA VAL A 105 -5.14 1.07 10.48
C VAL A 105 -3.62 1.21 10.63
N GLN A 106 -2.95 1.30 9.49
CA GLN A 106 -1.50 1.50 9.41
C GLN A 106 -1.12 2.13 8.08
N ASP A 107 0.08 2.65 7.96
CA ASP A 107 0.73 2.96 6.70
C ASP A 107 2.01 2.14 6.54
N ASN A 108 2.30 1.79 5.29
CA ASN A 108 3.52 1.12 4.90
C ASN A 108 4.23 1.94 3.82
N VAL A 109 5.44 2.40 4.13
CA VAL A 109 6.34 2.97 3.13
C VAL A 109 7.19 1.84 2.58
N LEU A 110 7.07 1.61 1.27
CA LEU A 110 7.80 0.56 0.56
C LEU A 110 8.78 1.17 -0.42
N TRP A 111 10.03 0.73 -0.35
CA TRP A 111 11.05 1.06 -1.35
C TRP A 111 11.57 -0.21 -2.00
N LYS A 112 11.23 -0.38 -3.26
CA LYS A 112 11.70 -1.49 -4.07
C LYS A 112 12.98 -1.07 -4.80
N PRO A 113 14.15 -1.65 -4.45
CA PRO A 113 15.39 -1.32 -5.11
C PRO A 113 15.44 -1.87 -6.54
N PRO A 114 16.37 -1.41 -7.40
CA PRO A 114 16.63 -2.03 -8.69
C PRO A 114 16.88 -3.53 -8.53
N LEU A 115 16.30 -4.36 -9.40
CA LEU A 115 16.34 -5.83 -9.34
C LEU A 115 15.67 -6.41 -8.08
N GLY A 116 14.93 -5.62 -7.33
CA GLY A 116 14.17 -6.07 -6.18
C GLY A 116 13.16 -7.16 -6.57
N ARG A 117 13.03 -8.15 -5.67
CA ARG A 117 12.20 -9.33 -5.92
C ARG A 117 10.71 -8.98 -5.91
N ALA A 118 9.92 -9.75 -6.66
CA ALA A 118 8.46 -9.63 -6.63
C ALA A 118 7.91 -10.03 -5.25
N LEU A 119 6.75 -9.50 -4.91
CA LEU A 119 5.91 -10.02 -3.82
C LEU A 119 4.87 -10.96 -4.41
N ASN A 120 4.47 -11.97 -3.65
CA ASN A 120 3.42 -12.89 -4.07
C ASN A 120 2.05 -12.22 -4.14
N PHE A 121 1.16 -12.81 -4.94
CA PHE A 121 -0.26 -12.50 -4.84
C PHE A 121 -0.78 -12.87 -3.45
N HIS A 122 -1.53 -11.97 -2.85
CA HIS A 122 -2.11 -12.13 -1.52
C HIS A 122 -3.38 -11.28 -1.37
N GLN A 123 -4.11 -11.53 -0.32
CA GLN A 123 -5.16 -10.65 0.17
C GLN A 123 -4.65 -10.00 1.46
N ASP A 124 -4.61 -8.67 1.53
CA ASP A 124 -4.07 -7.95 2.69
C ASP A 124 -4.74 -8.39 4.01
N ALA A 125 -6.05 -8.58 4.00
CA ALA A 125 -6.81 -9.03 5.16
C ALA A 125 -6.35 -10.39 5.74
N ALA A 126 -5.62 -11.20 4.98
CA ALA A 126 -5.08 -12.46 5.48
C ALA A 126 -3.95 -12.26 6.51
N TYR A 127 -3.32 -11.09 6.51
CA TYR A 127 -2.22 -10.72 7.42
C TYR A 127 -2.70 -9.88 8.61
N ASP A 128 -3.95 -9.43 8.58
CA ASP A 128 -4.54 -8.53 9.58
C ASP A 128 -5.73 -9.20 10.30
N ASP A 129 -5.52 -10.39 10.85
CA ASP A 129 -6.53 -11.23 11.52
C ASP A 129 -7.10 -10.59 12.81
N TRP A 130 -6.41 -9.59 13.33
CA TRP A 130 -6.84 -8.78 14.48
C TRP A 130 -7.91 -7.72 14.13
N ILE A 131 -8.18 -7.47 12.83
CA ILE A 131 -9.26 -6.59 12.37
C ILE A 131 -10.56 -7.38 12.28
N ILE A 132 -11.57 -6.97 13.05
CA ILE A 132 -12.88 -7.65 13.07
C ILE A 132 -14.01 -6.64 12.80
N PRO A 133 -14.84 -6.82 11.74
CA PRO A 133 -14.67 -7.84 10.68
C PRO A 133 -13.44 -7.56 9.83
N GLN A 134 -12.89 -8.58 9.18
CA GLN A 134 -11.72 -8.49 8.28
C GLN A 134 -12.08 -7.73 6.98
N THR A 135 -12.52 -6.49 7.11
CA THR A 135 -12.93 -5.63 6.00
C THR A 135 -12.05 -4.40 5.99
N MET A 136 -11.24 -4.26 4.96
CA MET A 136 -10.27 -3.18 4.82
C MET A 136 -10.14 -2.72 3.37
N VAL A 137 -9.60 -1.53 3.17
CA VAL A 137 -9.24 -0.99 1.86
C VAL A 137 -7.82 -0.46 1.96
N THR A 138 -6.98 -0.88 1.03
CA THR A 138 -5.61 -0.38 0.89
C THR A 138 -5.55 0.71 -0.16
N CYS A 139 -5.02 1.87 0.20
CA CYS A 139 -4.70 2.96 -0.72
C CYS A 139 -3.23 2.87 -1.12
N TRP A 140 -2.94 2.28 -2.27
CA TRP A 140 -1.60 2.24 -2.82
C TRP A 140 -1.30 3.50 -3.63
N MET A 141 -0.20 4.16 -3.33
CA MET A 141 0.20 5.44 -3.95
C MET A 141 1.63 5.32 -4.47
N PRO A 142 1.83 5.09 -5.77
CA PRO A 142 3.17 5.12 -6.35
C PRO A 142 3.73 6.54 -6.29
N LEU A 143 4.99 6.66 -5.90
CA LEU A 143 5.69 7.95 -5.84
C LEU A 143 6.57 8.18 -7.08
N ASP A 144 6.76 7.16 -7.90
CA ASP A 144 7.43 7.20 -9.20
C ASP A 144 6.48 6.66 -10.28
N ASP A 145 6.80 6.92 -11.54
CA ASP A 145 6.12 6.28 -12.65
C ASP A 145 6.35 4.77 -12.58
N THR A 146 5.25 4.01 -12.51
CA THR A 146 5.30 2.55 -12.33
C THR A 146 4.78 1.82 -13.56
N PHE A 147 5.53 0.80 -13.96
CA PHE A 147 5.25 -0.06 -15.10
C PHE A 147 5.45 -1.53 -14.70
N GLU A 148 5.09 -2.46 -15.56
CA GLU A 148 5.27 -3.89 -15.30
C GLU A 148 6.73 -4.23 -14.96
N GLU A 149 7.68 -3.57 -15.61
CA GLU A 149 9.12 -3.82 -15.44
C GLU A 149 9.72 -3.25 -14.16
N ASN A 150 9.06 -2.29 -13.51
CA ASN A 150 9.59 -1.63 -12.30
C ASN A 150 8.77 -1.84 -11.03
N GLY A 151 7.83 -2.79 -11.07
CA GLY A 151 7.18 -3.28 -9.87
C GLY A 151 5.84 -2.63 -9.53
N THR A 152 5.03 -2.32 -10.55
CA THR A 152 3.61 -1.99 -10.37
C THR A 152 2.85 -3.11 -9.69
N LEU A 153 1.65 -2.81 -9.18
CA LEU A 153 0.74 -3.83 -8.68
C LEU A 153 0.03 -4.55 -9.83
N GLU A 154 -0.17 -5.84 -9.66
CA GLU A 154 -1.06 -6.66 -10.48
C GLU A 154 -2.27 -7.08 -9.63
N PHE A 155 -3.49 -6.94 -10.16
CA PHE A 155 -4.72 -7.31 -9.47
C PHE A 155 -5.44 -8.46 -10.17
N ALA A 156 -5.83 -9.48 -9.40
CA ALA A 156 -6.78 -10.47 -9.88
C ALA A 156 -8.20 -9.88 -9.80
N ARG A 157 -8.79 -9.55 -10.95
CA ARG A 157 -10.10 -8.90 -11.02
C ARG A 157 -11.17 -9.72 -10.33
N GLY A 158 -11.90 -9.10 -9.39
CA GLY A 158 -12.99 -9.75 -8.66
C GLY A 158 -12.54 -10.58 -7.45
N SER A 159 -11.22 -10.65 -7.17
CA SER A 159 -10.67 -11.46 -6.08
C SER A 159 -11.11 -11.03 -4.68
N HIS A 160 -11.59 -9.80 -4.53
CA HIS A 160 -12.17 -9.33 -3.27
C HIS A 160 -13.47 -10.07 -2.86
N LYS A 161 -14.04 -10.87 -3.77
CA LYS A 161 -15.22 -11.73 -3.54
C LYS A 161 -14.87 -13.19 -3.27
N TRP A 162 -13.58 -13.52 -3.33
CA TRP A 162 -13.12 -14.88 -3.04
C TRP A 162 -13.03 -15.10 -1.54
N ASP A 163 -13.04 -16.36 -1.14
CA ASP A 163 -12.74 -16.71 0.24
C ASP A 163 -11.34 -16.22 0.63
N LEU A 164 -11.16 -15.83 1.89
CA LEU A 164 -9.88 -15.39 2.39
C LEU A 164 -8.91 -16.59 2.42
N CYS A 165 -7.80 -16.43 1.73
CA CYS A 165 -6.77 -17.45 1.73
C CYS A 165 -5.78 -17.25 2.89
N PRO A 166 -5.16 -18.32 3.37
CA PRO A 166 -4.12 -18.21 4.39
C PRO A 166 -2.94 -17.36 3.86
N PRO A 167 -2.19 -16.70 4.76
CA PRO A 167 -0.97 -15.98 4.39
C PRO A 167 0.02 -16.89 3.64
N SER A 168 0.69 -16.34 2.63
CA SER A 168 1.72 -17.05 1.87
C SER A 168 2.96 -17.29 2.73
N GLU A 169 3.49 -18.51 2.74
CA GLU A 169 4.75 -18.84 3.41
C GLU A 169 5.97 -18.19 2.71
N ASN A 170 5.86 -17.91 1.41
CA ASN A 170 6.92 -17.33 0.58
C ASN A 170 6.53 -15.92 0.09
N PHE A 171 6.16 -15.04 1.00
CA PHE A 171 5.71 -13.69 0.66
C PHE A 171 6.73 -12.89 -0.14
N HIS A 172 8.01 -12.99 0.25
CA HIS A 172 9.12 -12.34 -0.44
C HIS A 172 9.83 -13.30 -1.40
N ALA A 173 9.87 -12.94 -2.67
CA ALA A 173 10.70 -13.59 -3.67
C ALA A 173 10.31 -15.01 -4.08
N PRO A 174 9.11 -15.28 -4.48
CA PRO A 174 8.81 -16.52 -5.15
C PRO A 174 9.54 -16.59 -6.50
N ASN A 175 9.98 -17.80 -6.87
CA ASN A 175 10.52 -18.03 -8.22
C ASN A 175 9.47 -17.83 -9.32
N ASP A 176 8.20 -17.99 -8.97
CA ASP A 176 7.05 -17.77 -9.83
C ASP A 176 5.89 -17.21 -9.00
N TYR A 177 5.82 -15.90 -8.89
CA TYR A 177 4.77 -15.24 -8.10
C TYR A 177 3.35 -15.42 -8.68
N LYS A 178 3.22 -15.80 -9.95
CA LYS A 178 1.93 -16.09 -10.59
C LYS A 178 1.44 -17.52 -10.30
N LYS A 179 2.28 -18.41 -9.84
CA LYS A 179 1.93 -19.81 -9.58
C LYS A 179 0.84 -19.93 -8.50
N GLU A 180 0.87 -19.08 -7.51
CA GLU A 180 -0.13 -19.10 -6.43
C GLU A 180 -1.53 -18.66 -6.90
N LEU A 181 -1.65 -17.86 -7.97
CA LEU A 181 -2.96 -17.53 -8.55
C LEU A 181 -3.76 -18.78 -8.91
N ASN A 182 -3.10 -19.86 -9.33
CA ASN A 182 -3.77 -21.11 -9.69
C ASN A 182 -4.41 -21.83 -8.48
N ILE A 183 -4.06 -21.46 -7.27
CA ILE A 183 -4.67 -21.98 -6.03
C ILE A 183 -6.04 -21.34 -5.83
N TYR A 184 -6.21 -20.09 -6.27
CA TYR A 184 -7.43 -19.30 -6.10
C TYR A 184 -8.44 -19.48 -7.23
N VAL A 185 -8.02 -19.90 -8.40
CA VAL A 185 -8.84 -19.99 -9.64
C VAL A 185 -9.34 -21.44 -9.84
N LYS A 186 -9.84 -22.07 -8.82
CA LYS A 186 -10.47 -23.40 -8.92
C LYS A 186 -11.97 -23.30 -9.17
#